data_1e8c37685d34cad1a07581f605c34699
#
_entry.id   1e8c37685d34cad1a07581f605c34699
#
_cell.length_a   1.000
_cell.length_b   1.000
_cell.length_c   1.000
_cell.angle_alpha   90.00
_cell.angle_beta   90.00
_cell.angle_gamma   90.00
#
_symmetry.space_group_name_H-M   'P 1'
#
loop_
_entity.id
_entity.type
_entity.pdbx_description
1 polymer ?
#
loop_
_entity_poly.entity_id
_entity_poly.type
_entity_poly.pdbx_seq_one_letter_code
_entity_poly.pdbx_strand_id
1 'polypeptide(L)'
;MENLTFTPDERRELMNGLLHLWRNPAVRPSRETARHIAHRLNELCLQAPRDAFDLNRIVLAIKSIELAVDSIGLRGPVLTAYLVSQAYQGDDWRTVAAEFGPEVLTAIEALRRVQSLEAKVEAMRTDNFRNLLVSQAGDMRVVLLLIAGCVVQMRQIKDSENHAARRDASTEAA
;
A
#
# COMPACT_ATOMS: atom_id res chain seq x y z
N MET A 1 11.80 8.00 -19.69
CA MET A 1 11.33 7.81 -18.30
C MET A 1 12.38 6.96 -17.62
N GLU A 2 13.16 7.56 -16.72
CA GLU A 2 14.16 6.83 -15.95
C GLU A 2 13.42 5.80 -15.08
N ASN A 3 13.83 4.54 -15.17
CA ASN A 3 13.37 3.48 -14.28
C ASN A 3 13.92 3.80 -12.88
N LEU A 4 13.09 4.44 -12.06
CA LEU A 4 13.45 4.80 -10.70
C LEU A 4 13.56 3.52 -9.86
N THR A 5 14.77 3.11 -9.58
CA THR A 5 15.03 2.02 -8.62
C THR A 5 14.72 2.48 -7.20
N PHE A 6 14.52 1.54 -6.28
CA PHE A 6 14.40 1.87 -4.85
C PHE A 6 15.66 2.60 -4.37
N THR A 7 15.47 3.71 -3.69
CA THR A 7 16.57 4.41 -3.01
C THR A 7 17.09 3.56 -1.83
N PRO A 8 18.32 3.79 -1.33
CA PRO A 8 18.83 3.09 -0.16
C PRO A 8 17.93 3.24 1.08
N ASP A 9 17.33 4.42 1.26
CA ASP A 9 16.43 4.70 2.37
C ASP A 9 15.11 3.96 2.23
N GLU A 10 14.51 3.94 1.03
CA GLU A 10 13.31 3.16 0.74
C GLU A 10 13.52 1.65 0.96
N ARG A 11 14.70 1.12 0.57
CA ARG A 11 15.05 -0.29 0.84
C ARG A 11 15.13 -0.55 2.33
N ARG A 12 15.70 0.36 3.10
CA ARG A 12 15.80 0.25 4.55
C ARG A 12 14.42 0.29 5.19
N GLU A 13 13.56 1.22 4.79
CA GLU A 13 12.18 1.32 5.26
C GLU A 13 11.39 0.06 4.95
N LEU A 14 11.47 -0.44 3.72
CA LEU A 14 10.82 -1.67 3.30
C LEU A 14 11.26 -2.87 4.17
N MET A 15 12.56 -3.06 4.35
CA MET A 15 13.10 -4.17 5.13
C MET A 15 12.72 -4.08 6.60
N ASN A 16 12.80 -2.89 7.19
CA ASN A 16 12.41 -2.69 8.58
C ASN A 16 10.91 -2.94 8.79
N GLY A 17 10.07 -2.44 7.90
CA GLY A 17 8.63 -2.66 7.95
C GLY A 17 8.25 -4.13 7.81
N LEU A 18 8.84 -4.85 6.84
CA LEU A 18 8.61 -6.28 6.69
C LEU A 18 9.05 -7.07 7.93
N LEU A 19 10.21 -6.76 8.50
CA LEU A 19 10.71 -7.41 9.70
C LEU A 19 9.80 -7.12 10.91
N HIS A 20 9.30 -5.89 11.03
CA HIS A 20 8.34 -5.53 12.07
C HIS A 20 7.06 -6.34 11.95
N LEU A 21 6.44 -6.36 10.78
CA LEU A 21 5.22 -7.11 10.51
C LEU A 21 5.39 -8.62 10.72
N TRP A 22 6.50 -9.19 10.29
CA TRP A 22 6.74 -10.64 10.40
C TRP A 22 7.12 -11.10 11.82
N ARG A 23 7.54 -10.19 12.69
CA ARG A 23 7.68 -10.46 14.13
C ARG A 23 6.35 -10.58 14.85
N ASN A 24 5.29 -9.97 14.32
CA ASN A 24 3.94 -10.08 14.88
C ASN A 24 3.32 -11.43 14.49
N PRO A 25 3.07 -12.35 15.45
CA PRO A 25 2.54 -13.70 15.16
C PRO A 25 1.19 -13.68 14.44
N ALA A 26 0.43 -12.60 14.64
CA ALA A 26 -0.91 -12.43 14.08
C ALA A 26 -0.91 -11.99 12.59
N VAL A 27 0.23 -11.52 12.11
CA VAL A 27 0.41 -11.01 10.74
C VAL A 27 1.38 -11.87 9.95
N ARG A 28 2.22 -12.62 10.65
CA ARG A 28 3.28 -13.44 10.06
C ARG A 28 2.71 -14.35 8.97
N PRO A 29 3.14 -14.20 7.72
CA PRO A 29 2.66 -15.04 6.63
C PRO A 29 3.21 -16.48 6.77
N SER A 30 2.59 -17.41 6.06
CA SER A 30 3.17 -18.73 5.87
C SER A 30 4.56 -18.61 5.22
N ARG A 31 5.39 -19.66 5.38
CA ARG A 31 6.72 -19.68 4.75
C ARG A 31 6.63 -19.54 3.21
N GLU A 32 5.61 -20.11 2.61
CA GLU A 32 5.34 -20.05 1.17
C GLU A 32 4.94 -18.64 0.76
N THR A 33 3.96 -18.04 1.43
CA THR A 33 3.53 -16.66 1.20
C THR A 33 4.70 -15.67 1.38
N ALA A 34 5.52 -15.84 2.43
CA ALA A 34 6.69 -15.01 2.65
C ALA A 34 7.71 -15.11 1.49
N ARG A 35 7.91 -16.33 0.95
CA ARG A 35 8.80 -16.55 -0.21
C ARG A 35 8.26 -15.86 -1.46
N HIS A 36 6.96 -15.98 -1.75
CA HIS A 36 6.32 -15.30 -2.88
C HIS A 36 6.42 -13.78 -2.75
N ILE A 37 6.12 -13.23 -1.58
CA ILE A 37 6.31 -11.79 -1.31
C ILE A 37 7.75 -11.37 -1.57
N ALA A 38 8.72 -12.08 -1.00
CA ALA A 38 10.14 -11.74 -1.17
C ALA A 38 10.60 -11.81 -2.62
N HIS A 39 10.16 -12.82 -3.37
CA HIS A 39 10.46 -12.96 -4.80
C HIS A 39 9.92 -11.76 -5.58
N ARG A 40 8.67 -11.40 -5.36
CA ARG A 40 8.02 -10.29 -6.06
C ARG A 40 8.59 -8.92 -5.70
N LEU A 41 8.91 -8.70 -4.43
CA LEU A 41 9.60 -7.48 -4.02
C LEU A 41 10.99 -7.36 -4.65
N ASN A 42 11.70 -8.46 -4.84
CA ASN A 42 12.99 -8.44 -5.52
C ASN A 42 12.86 -8.08 -7.01
N GLU A 43 11.82 -8.58 -7.70
CA GLU A 43 11.52 -8.17 -9.08
C GLU A 43 11.18 -6.67 -9.17
N LEU A 44 10.41 -6.16 -8.23
CA LEU A 44 10.01 -4.75 -8.15
C LEU A 44 11.16 -3.81 -7.74
N CYS A 45 12.22 -4.31 -7.12
CA CYS A 45 13.41 -3.51 -6.81
C CYS A 45 14.08 -2.91 -8.05
N LEU A 46 13.78 -3.44 -9.25
CA LEU A 46 14.28 -2.92 -10.52
C LEU A 46 13.40 -1.80 -11.09
N GLN A 47 12.13 -1.71 -10.66
CA GLN A 47 11.18 -0.71 -11.12
C GLN A 47 10.23 -0.37 -9.97
N ALA A 48 10.61 0.59 -9.12
CA ALA A 48 9.78 1.02 -8.01
C ALA A 48 8.48 1.68 -8.52
N PRO A 49 7.29 1.13 -8.24
CA PRO A 49 6.05 1.76 -8.64
C PRO A 49 5.85 3.04 -7.84
N ARG A 50 5.65 4.16 -8.55
CA ARG A 50 5.45 5.49 -7.97
C ARG A 50 3.98 5.91 -8.08
N ASP A 51 3.52 6.73 -7.13
CA ASP A 51 2.23 7.40 -7.20
C ASP A 51 2.35 8.77 -7.92
N ALA A 52 1.25 9.52 -7.94
CA ALA A 52 1.21 10.86 -8.56
C ALA A 52 2.12 11.90 -7.86
N PHE A 53 2.56 11.63 -6.65
CA PHE A 53 3.46 12.47 -5.84
C PHE A 53 4.89 11.95 -5.82
N ASP A 54 5.24 11.04 -6.72
CA ASP A 54 6.56 10.37 -6.80
C ASP A 54 6.93 9.55 -5.56
N LEU A 55 5.94 9.16 -4.74
CA LEU A 55 6.15 8.32 -3.58
C LEU A 55 6.16 6.83 -3.97
N ASN A 56 7.05 6.06 -3.35
CA ASN A 56 7.15 4.62 -3.58
C ASN A 56 5.93 3.89 -3.01
N ARG A 57 5.10 3.33 -3.87
CA ARG A 57 3.84 2.68 -3.51
C ARG A 57 4.00 1.47 -2.61
N ILE A 58 5.12 0.74 -2.74
CA ILE A 58 5.39 -0.43 -1.90
C ILE A 58 5.76 0.00 -0.48
N VAL A 59 6.57 1.05 -0.35
CA VAL A 59 6.90 1.64 0.96
C VAL A 59 5.64 2.19 1.62
N LEU A 60 4.78 2.91 0.86
CA LEU A 60 3.49 3.37 1.35
C LEU A 60 2.60 2.20 1.81
N ALA A 61 2.56 1.11 1.04
CA ALA A 61 1.77 -0.06 1.40
C ALA A 61 2.24 -0.69 2.71
N ILE A 62 3.54 -0.86 2.91
CA ILE A 62 4.08 -1.39 4.16
C ILE A 62 3.73 -0.49 5.35
N LYS A 63 3.96 0.81 5.25
CA LYS A 63 3.61 1.78 6.30
C LYS A 63 2.10 1.79 6.60
N SER A 64 1.27 1.62 5.57
CA SER A 64 -0.19 1.54 5.74
C SER A 64 -0.61 0.27 6.48
N ILE A 65 0.03 -0.85 6.17
CA ILE A 65 -0.18 -2.12 6.86
C ILE A 65 0.29 -2.01 8.32
N GLU A 66 1.46 -1.43 8.59
CA GLU A 66 1.95 -1.18 9.95
C GLU A 66 0.94 -0.35 10.75
N LEU A 67 0.48 0.77 10.20
CA LEU A 67 -0.53 1.61 10.84
C LEU A 67 -1.82 0.85 11.12
N ALA A 68 -2.31 0.06 10.16
CA ALA A 68 -3.53 -0.73 10.30
C ALA A 68 -3.39 -1.84 11.35
N VAL A 69 -2.24 -2.50 11.42
CA VAL A 69 -1.95 -3.55 12.40
C VAL A 69 -1.79 -2.97 13.80
N ASP A 70 -0.97 -1.94 13.95
CA ASP A 70 -0.56 -1.42 15.26
C ASP A 70 -1.66 -0.54 15.89
N SER A 71 -2.38 0.26 15.08
CA SER A 71 -3.38 1.20 15.60
C SER A 71 -4.82 0.65 15.58
N ILE A 72 -5.14 -0.22 14.63
CA ILE A 72 -6.51 -0.74 14.42
C ILE A 72 -6.60 -2.22 14.81
N GLY A 73 -5.47 -2.93 14.91
CA GLY A 73 -5.43 -4.36 15.16
C GLY A 73 -5.87 -5.21 13.96
N LEU A 74 -5.73 -4.68 12.74
CA LEU A 74 -6.17 -5.35 11.52
C LEU A 74 -5.33 -6.61 11.27
N ARG A 75 -5.97 -7.67 10.76
CA ARG A 75 -5.34 -8.99 10.57
C ARG A 75 -5.93 -9.70 9.35
N GLY A 76 -5.22 -10.74 8.92
CA GLY A 76 -5.71 -11.67 7.90
C GLY A 76 -5.26 -11.33 6.48
N PRO A 77 -5.80 -12.05 5.49
CA PRO A 77 -5.34 -12.02 4.10
C PRO A 77 -5.47 -10.67 3.41
N VAL A 78 -6.30 -9.77 3.93
CA VAL A 78 -6.45 -8.39 3.41
C VAL A 78 -5.13 -7.61 3.42
N LEU A 79 -4.24 -7.88 4.37
CA LEU A 79 -2.93 -7.22 4.46
C LEU A 79 -2.01 -7.64 3.30
N THR A 80 -1.94 -8.95 3.03
CA THR A 80 -1.21 -9.49 1.86
C THR A 80 -1.85 -8.99 0.57
N ALA A 81 -3.17 -9.00 0.48
CA ALA A 81 -3.91 -8.52 -0.67
C ALA A 81 -3.60 -7.05 -0.99
N TYR A 82 -3.52 -6.21 0.03
CA TYR A 82 -3.18 -4.80 -0.15
C TYR A 82 -1.76 -4.61 -0.69
N LEU A 83 -0.77 -5.29 -0.12
CA LEU A 83 0.61 -5.25 -0.59
C LEU A 83 0.71 -5.70 -2.05
N VAL A 84 0.09 -6.83 -2.39
CA VAL A 84 0.06 -7.37 -3.75
C VAL A 84 -0.64 -6.40 -4.70
N SER A 85 -1.76 -5.81 -4.31
CA SER A 85 -2.50 -4.85 -5.15
C SER A 85 -1.71 -3.58 -5.47
N GLN A 86 -0.82 -3.14 -4.58
CA GLN A 86 0.05 -2.00 -4.81
C GLN A 86 1.27 -2.35 -5.68
N ALA A 87 1.73 -3.59 -5.59
CA ALA A 87 2.82 -4.12 -6.41
C ALA A 87 2.40 -4.36 -7.87
N TYR A 88 1.15 -4.78 -8.07
CA TYR A 88 0.63 -5.19 -9.39
C TYR A 88 -0.48 -4.27 -9.89
N GLN A 89 -0.18 -3.50 -10.93
CA GLN A 89 -1.13 -2.57 -11.57
C GLN A 89 -1.63 -3.02 -12.94
N GLY A 90 -1.16 -4.15 -13.46
CA GLY A 90 -1.53 -4.66 -14.78
C GLY A 90 -2.78 -5.56 -14.75
N ASP A 91 -3.16 -6.02 -15.93
CA ASP A 91 -4.31 -6.95 -16.14
C ASP A 91 -4.04 -8.36 -15.59
N ASP A 92 -2.78 -8.64 -15.23
CA ASP A 92 -2.28 -9.96 -14.82
C ASP A 92 -2.41 -10.24 -13.31
N TRP A 93 -3.06 -9.33 -12.58
CA TRP A 93 -3.20 -9.40 -11.13
C TRP A 93 -3.90 -10.69 -10.64
N ARG A 94 -4.80 -11.29 -11.45
CA ARG A 94 -5.50 -12.52 -11.09
C ARG A 94 -4.56 -13.71 -11.04
N THR A 95 -3.66 -13.81 -12.01
CA THR A 95 -2.63 -14.86 -12.06
C THR A 95 -1.73 -14.77 -10.85
N VAL A 96 -1.27 -13.57 -10.53
CA VAL A 96 -0.43 -13.32 -9.35
C VAL A 96 -1.19 -13.58 -8.06
N ALA A 97 -2.41 -13.09 -7.95
CA ALA A 97 -3.23 -13.29 -6.76
C ALA A 97 -3.52 -14.77 -6.47
N ALA A 98 -3.65 -15.60 -7.52
CA ALA A 98 -3.85 -17.03 -7.37
C ALA A 98 -2.68 -17.74 -6.66
N GLU A 99 -1.45 -17.20 -6.74
CA GLU A 99 -0.28 -17.72 -6.03
C GLU A 99 -0.41 -17.57 -4.50
N PHE A 100 -1.23 -16.63 -4.03
CA PHE A 100 -1.43 -16.32 -2.61
C PHE A 100 -2.68 -16.97 -2.00
N GLY A 101 -3.46 -17.68 -2.81
CA GLY A 101 -4.66 -18.39 -2.38
C GLY A 101 -5.98 -17.61 -2.55
N PRO A 102 -7.13 -18.30 -2.41
CA PRO A 102 -8.44 -17.75 -2.74
C PRO A 102 -8.88 -16.60 -1.84
N GLU A 103 -8.47 -16.61 -0.57
CA GLU A 103 -8.83 -15.54 0.37
C GLU A 103 -8.15 -14.21 0.02
N VAL A 104 -6.88 -14.27 -0.44
CA VAL A 104 -6.14 -13.10 -0.91
C VAL A 104 -6.75 -12.60 -2.21
N LEU A 105 -7.10 -13.50 -3.12
CA LEU A 105 -7.78 -13.15 -4.37
C LEU A 105 -9.09 -12.41 -4.11
N THR A 106 -9.95 -12.94 -3.24
CA THR A 106 -11.21 -12.30 -2.85
C THR A 106 -10.99 -10.90 -2.26
N ALA A 107 -9.97 -10.74 -1.41
CA ALA A 107 -9.65 -9.46 -0.81
C ALA A 107 -9.10 -8.46 -1.86
N ILE A 108 -8.30 -8.89 -2.84
CA ILE A 108 -7.84 -8.04 -3.96
C ILE A 108 -9.02 -7.58 -4.81
N GLU A 109 -9.97 -8.46 -5.09
CA GLU A 109 -11.17 -8.10 -5.85
C GLU A 109 -12.03 -7.05 -5.12
N ALA A 110 -12.14 -7.16 -3.79
CA ALA A 110 -12.81 -6.17 -2.97
C ALA A 110 -12.07 -4.81 -2.99
N LEU A 111 -10.74 -4.81 -2.83
CA LEU A 111 -9.91 -3.60 -2.93
C LEU A 111 -10.09 -2.90 -4.29
N ARG A 112 -10.02 -3.64 -5.39
CA ARG A 112 -10.17 -3.09 -6.74
C ARG A 112 -11.56 -2.54 -7.01
N ARG A 113 -12.61 -3.19 -6.48
CA ARG A 113 -13.97 -2.65 -6.56
C ARG A 113 -14.07 -1.28 -5.91
N VAL A 114 -13.54 -1.13 -4.70
CA VAL A 114 -13.56 0.15 -3.99
C VAL A 114 -12.74 1.21 -4.75
N GLN A 115 -11.54 0.89 -5.21
CA GLN A 115 -10.70 1.80 -5.99
C GLN A 115 -11.36 2.23 -7.30
N SER A 116 -12.09 1.34 -7.97
CA SER A 116 -12.83 1.68 -9.20
C SER A 116 -14.00 2.64 -8.94
N LEU A 117 -14.54 2.63 -7.72
CA LEU A 117 -15.59 3.57 -7.29
C LEU A 117 -15.00 4.94 -6.99
N GLU A 118 -13.83 5.01 -6.34
CA GLU A 118 -13.13 6.29 -6.10
C GLU A 118 -12.89 7.05 -7.39
N ALA A 119 -12.43 6.38 -8.43
CA ALA A 119 -12.23 6.98 -9.75
C ALA A 119 -13.53 7.52 -10.39
N LYS A 120 -14.70 6.95 -10.06
CA LYS A 120 -16.01 7.42 -10.53
C LYS A 120 -16.61 8.53 -9.66
N VAL A 121 -16.23 8.58 -8.39
CA VAL A 121 -16.81 9.46 -7.37
C VAL A 121 -16.10 10.81 -7.28
N GLU A 122 -14.90 10.94 -7.83
CA GLU A 122 -14.29 12.25 -8.05
C GLU A 122 -15.23 13.21 -8.82
N ALA A 123 -16.24 12.65 -9.51
CA ALA A 123 -17.34 13.36 -10.17
C ALA A 123 -18.60 13.56 -9.30
N MET A 124 -18.74 12.94 -8.13
CA MET A 124 -19.96 12.95 -7.31
C MET A 124 -19.65 13.21 -5.82
N ARG A 125 -19.65 14.48 -5.43
CA ARG A 125 -19.62 14.91 -4.02
C ARG A 125 -20.97 14.65 -3.38
N THR A 126 -21.15 13.55 -2.60
CA THR A 126 -22.35 13.41 -1.75
C THR A 126 -22.18 12.37 -0.65
N ASP A 127 -22.99 12.52 0.43
CA ASP A 127 -23.12 11.63 1.60
C ASP A 127 -23.41 10.16 1.27
N ASN A 128 -23.82 9.86 0.05
CA ASN A 128 -24.00 8.50 -0.48
C ASN A 128 -22.69 7.72 -0.65
N PHE A 129 -21.54 8.40 -0.71
CA PHE A 129 -20.23 7.74 -0.93
C PHE A 129 -19.86 6.79 0.21
N ARG A 130 -20.06 7.22 1.45
CA ARG A 130 -19.80 6.37 2.62
C ARG A 130 -20.63 5.08 2.61
N ASN A 131 -21.91 5.20 2.33
CA ASN A 131 -22.82 4.05 2.27
C ASN A 131 -22.49 3.14 1.09
N LEU A 132 -22.06 3.72 -0.02
CA LEU A 132 -21.62 2.99 -1.22
C LEU A 132 -20.32 2.22 -0.93
N LEU A 133 -19.33 2.83 -0.29
CA LEU A 133 -18.08 2.17 0.12
C LEU A 133 -18.36 0.96 1.00
N VAL A 134 -19.17 1.12 2.03
CA VAL A 134 -19.49 0.03 2.98
C VAL A 134 -20.26 -1.09 2.30
N SER A 135 -21.22 -0.75 1.42
CA SER A 135 -22.04 -1.76 0.71
C SER A 135 -21.27 -2.53 -0.36
N GLN A 136 -20.32 -1.88 -1.04
CA GLN A 136 -19.54 -2.47 -2.12
C GLN A 136 -18.28 -3.19 -1.65
N ALA A 137 -17.67 -2.76 -0.55
CA ALA A 137 -16.50 -3.42 0.00
C ALA A 137 -16.79 -4.85 0.47
N GLY A 138 -18.01 -5.11 0.99
CA GLY A 138 -18.39 -6.41 1.56
C GLY A 138 -17.53 -6.82 2.77
N ASP A 139 -16.41 -6.14 3.00
CA ASP A 139 -15.47 -6.37 4.09
C ASP A 139 -14.96 -5.02 4.63
N MET A 140 -15.34 -4.70 5.86
CA MET A 140 -14.94 -3.47 6.53
C MET A 140 -13.41 -3.34 6.66
N ARG A 141 -12.68 -4.45 6.71
CA ARG A 141 -11.20 -4.46 6.79
C ARG A 141 -10.57 -3.80 5.58
N VAL A 142 -11.17 -3.96 4.40
CA VAL A 142 -10.73 -3.29 3.16
C VAL A 142 -10.83 -1.79 3.31
N VAL A 143 -11.96 -1.28 3.79
CA VAL A 143 -12.18 0.16 3.99
C VAL A 143 -11.20 0.75 4.99
N LEU A 144 -10.99 0.08 6.12
CA LEU A 144 -10.06 0.52 7.16
C LEU A 144 -8.62 0.58 6.63
N LEU A 145 -8.22 -0.38 5.82
CA LEU A 145 -6.88 -0.42 5.23
C LEU A 145 -6.68 0.68 4.18
N LEU A 146 -7.69 0.98 3.38
CA LEU A 146 -7.64 2.11 2.44
C LEU A 146 -7.56 3.45 3.17
N ILE A 147 -8.31 3.63 4.26
CA ILE A 147 -8.20 4.82 5.11
C ILE A 147 -6.78 4.95 5.70
N ALA A 148 -6.20 3.84 6.20
CA ALA A 148 -4.81 3.84 6.67
C ALA A 148 -3.84 4.26 5.57
N GLY A 149 -4.06 3.80 4.33
CA GLY A 149 -3.32 4.20 3.15
C GLY A 149 -3.37 5.70 2.89
N CYS A 150 -4.57 6.29 2.89
CA CYS A 150 -4.74 7.74 2.73
C CYS A 150 -4.02 8.53 3.83
N VAL A 151 -4.12 8.10 5.08
CA VAL A 151 -3.44 8.78 6.20
C VAL A 151 -1.92 8.74 6.03
N VAL A 152 -1.36 7.59 5.67
CA VAL A 152 0.09 7.44 5.44
C VAL A 152 0.55 8.31 4.27
N GLN A 153 -0.17 8.29 3.16
CA GLN A 153 0.15 9.11 1.99
C GLN A 153 0.17 10.61 2.33
N MET A 154 -0.86 11.11 3.01
CA MET A 154 -0.91 12.51 3.45
C MET A 154 0.27 12.88 4.37
N ARG A 155 0.67 12.00 5.28
CA ARG A 155 1.84 12.21 6.15
C ARG A 155 3.12 12.30 5.33
N GLN A 156 3.32 11.41 4.37
CA GLN A 156 4.52 11.40 3.52
C GLN A 156 4.60 12.64 2.63
N ILE A 157 3.49 13.11 2.06
CA ILE A 157 3.44 14.35 1.27
C ILE A 157 3.87 15.52 2.15
N LYS A 158 3.26 15.68 3.33
CA LYS A 158 3.62 16.74 4.27
C LYS A 158 5.09 16.71 4.67
N ASP A 159 5.63 15.53 4.91
CA ASP A 159 7.04 15.38 5.28
C ASP A 159 7.96 15.74 4.10
N SER A 160 7.62 15.39 2.87
CA SER A 160 8.38 15.73 1.67
C SER A 160 8.37 17.24 1.41
N GLU A 161 7.25 17.92 1.56
CA GLU A 161 7.12 19.37 1.45
C GLU A 161 7.97 20.08 2.52
N ASN A 162 7.94 19.61 3.76
CA ASN A 162 8.76 20.14 4.84
C ASN A 162 10.26 19.97 4.56
N HIS A 163 10.68 18.85 3.96
CA HIS A 163 12.07 18.63 3.57
C HIS A 163 12.50 19.51 2.41
N ALA A 164 11.63 19.76 1.44
CA ALA A 164 11.90 20.71 0.36
C ALA A 164 12.05 22.14 0.90
N ALA A 165 11.10 22.61 1.71
CA ALA A 165 11.12 23.92 2.33
C ALA A 165 12.38 24.13 3.21
N ARG A 166 12.81 23.11 3.97
CA ARG A 166 14.04 23.17 4.77
C ARG A 166 15.31 23.26 3.91
N ARG A 167 15.35 22.55 2.79
CA ARG A 167 16.48 22.62 1.83
C ARG A 167 16.57 24.00 1.20
N ASP A 168 15.45 24.56 0.76
CA ASP A 168 15.38 25.87 0.14
C ASP A 168 15.85 26.96 1.14
N ALA A 169 15.34 26.92 2.38
CA ALA A 169 15.77 27.84 3.44
C ALA A 169 17.28 27.70 3.78
N SER A 170 17.83 26.48 3.72
CA SER A 170 19.27 26.28 3.96
C SER A 170 20.15 26.78 2.81
N THR A 171 19.60 26.79 1.59
CA THR A 171 20.32 27.27 0.39
C THR A 171 20.28 28.80 0.29
N GLU A 172 19.22 29.44 0.79
CA GLU A 172 19.10 30.90 0.89
C GLU A 172 19.97 31.51 2.02
N ALA A 173 20.34 30.68 3.01
CA ALA A 173 21.14 31.11 4.16
C ALA A 173 22.67 30.92 3.96
N ALA A 174 23.11 30.37 2.82
CA ALA A 174 24.51 30.12 2.45
C ALA A 174 25.00 31.11 1.40
#